data_577349c392221f4bef137528988a726d
#
_entry.id   577349c392221f4bef137528988a726d
#
_cell.length_a   1.000
_cell.length_b   1.000
_cell.length_c   1.000
_cell.angle_alpha   90.00
_cell.angle_beta   90.00
_cell.angle_gamma   90.00
#
_symmetry.space_group_name_H-M   'P 1'
#
loop_
_entity.id
_entity.type
_entity.pdbx_description
1 polymer ?
#
loop_
_entity_poly.entity_id
_entity_poly.type
_entity_poly.pdbx_seq_one_letter_code
_entity_poly.pdbx_strand_id
1 'polypeptide(L)'
;MAIRIEFPIISCNILPVTFFPHAPLGVLGALSSAPSQNTLDWVALLMLGLFLGILLVSGGFYYMTRRQIDQMKREKVLSQPPLEDLIPSSLDLPEQWLAIRSSNVAAVQETLGLSNPRRCSWEDGFAISGVERLFISPPVKGWILVVGPALPAPEEDVDFCFHFISHISKRLGHVQFFSLNSALSHHCWVRAHTGRVERAYAWCGETQWNQGKITPEESVLGMECHKYGDSIEDLDFQQVNRLNNNTANISQLAARWSLNPAALNPEIFAKSVGITGELFPAPSEPETD
;
A
#
# COMPACT_ATOMS: atom_id res chain seq x y z
N MET A 1 37.70 17.71 -11.57
CA MET A 1 37.77 17.76 -10.12
C MET A 1 36.67 16.81 -9.61
N ALA A 2 37.06 15.56 -9.39
CA ALA A 2 36.16 14.48 -9.05
C ALA A 2 36.02 14.38 -7.53
N ILE A 3 34.80 14.56 -7.01
CA ILE A 3 34.51 14.36 -5.58
C ILE A 3 34.06 12.91 -5.42
N ARG A 4 34.94 12.13 -4.81
CA ARG A 4 34.67 10.73 -4.42
C ARG A 4 33.97 10.76 -3.07
N ILE A 5 32.72 10.36 -3.02
CA ILE A 5 31.98 10.18 -1.76
C ILE A 5 32.16 8.72 -1.34
N GLU A 6 32.92 8.50 -0.26
CA GLU A 6 33.08 7.21 0.39
C GLU A 6 31.94 6.99 1.39
N PHE A 7 31.19 5.91 1.23
CA PHE A 7 30.23 5.43 2.23
C PHE A 7 30.96 4.55 3.26
N PRO A 8 30.72 4.71 4.57
CA PRO A 8 31.30 3.84 5.56
C PRO A 8 30.61 2.47 5.57
N ILE A 9 31.41 1.43 5.32
CA ILE A 9 31.03 0.04 5.50
C ILE A 9 30.93 -0.22 7.01
N ILE A 10 29.72 -0.50 7.50
CA ILE A 10 29.51 -0.96 8.87
C ILE A 10 29.93 -2.44 8.91
N SER A 11 31.14 -2.66 9.42
CA SER A 11 31.69 -3.99 9.68
C SER A 11 30.99 -4.61 10.90
N CYS A 12 30.23 -5.69 10.67
CA CYS A 12 29.67 -6.51 11.73
C CYS A 12 30.79 -7.37 12.33
N ASN A 13 31.31 -6.95 13.49
CA ASN A 13 32.30 -7.72 14.25
C ASN A 13 31.63 -8.93 14.90
N ILE A 14 31.85 -10.10 14.32
CA ILE A 14 31.56 -11.39 14.95
C ILE A 14 32.72 -11.66 15.94
N LEU A 15 32.39 -11.66 17.24
CA LEU A 15 33.34 -12.04 18.30
C LEU A 15 33.63 -13.53 18.21
N PRO A 16 34.89 -13.95 18.29
CA PRO A 16 35.25 -15.36 18.28
C PRO A 16 34.91 -16.00 19.64
N VAL A 17 34.26 -17.15 19.57
CA VAL A 17 34.08 -18.05 20.72
C VAL A 17 35.42 -18.63 21.10
N THR A 18 35.97 -18.17 22.23
CA THR A 18 37.15 -18.78 22.83
C THR A 18 36.80 -20.06 23.54
N PHE A 19 37.32 -21.17 23.02
CA PHE A 19 37.37 -22.45 23.71
C PHE A 19 38.29 -22.33 24.93
N PHE A 20 37.77 -22.62 26.13
CA PHE A 20 38.56 -22.83 27.34
C PHE A 20 39.04 -24.30 27.41
N PRO A 21 40.30 -24.54 27.67
CA PRO A 21 40.81 -25.90 27.86
C PRO A 21 40.50 -26.44 29.26
N HIS A 22 40.30 -27.74 29.30
CA HIS A 22 40.09 -28.55 30.51
C HIS A 22 41.13 -28.27 31.62
N ALA A 23 40.65 -27.99 32.83
CA ALA A 23 41.43 -28.07 34.07
C ALA A 23 40.92 -29.23 34.93
N PRO A 24 41.82 -29.88 35.69
CA PRO A 24 41.58 -31.21 36.25
C PRO A 24 40.73 -31.22 37.50
N LEU A 25 40.06 -32.37 37.71
CA LEU A 25 39.37 -32.76 38.96
C LEU A 25 40.32 -32.65 40.15
N GLY A 26 40.00 -31.78 41.09
CA GLY A 26 40.59 -31.70 42.43
C GLY A 26 39.47 -31.55 43.48
N VAL A 27 39.16 -32.64 44.07
CA VAL A 27 38.73 -32.88 45.46
C VAL A 27 38.49 -31.62 46.31
N LEU A 28 37.30 -31.55 46.89
CA LEU A 28 36.94 -31.17 48.27
C LEU A 28 35.45 -30.84 48.24
N GLY A 29 34.63 -31.55 48.85
CA GLY A 29 34.53 -31.62 50.30
C GLY A 29 33.50 -30.64 50.74
N ALA A 30 32.30 -31.15 50.87
CA ALA A 30 31.24 -30.81 51.83
C ALA A 30 31.20 -29.37 52.35
N LEU A 31 30.16 -28.67 51.93
CA LEU A 31 29.26 -27.94 52.82
C LEU A 31 27.91 -27.79 52.11
N SER A 32 27.17 -28.89 52.11
CA SER A 32 25.75 -28.87 51.85
C SER A 32 25.06 -28.27 53.07
N SER A 33 25.11 -26.94 53.18
CA SER A 33 24.12 -26.25 54.00
C SER A 33 22.89 -26.05 53.09
N ALA A 34 21.94 -26.91 53.21
CA ALA A 34 20.62 -26.67 52.64
C ALA A 34 20.14 -25.30 53.13
N PRO A 35 19.70 -24.41 52.20
CA PRO A 35 19.16 -23.13 52.59
C PRO A 35 18.00 -23.41 53.56
N SER A 36 17.99 -22.76 54.73
CA SER A 36 16.92 -22.90 55.71
C SER A 36 15.60 -22.60 55.01
N GLN A 37 14.55 -23.36 55.27
CA GLN A 37 13.22 -23.14 54.67
C GLN A 37 12.78 -21.69 54.69
N ASN A 38 13.13 -20.96 55.76
CA ASN A 38 12.85 -19.52 55.90
C ASN A 38 13.49 -18.63 54.79
N THR A 39 14.68 -19.01 54.24
CA THR A 39 15.33 -18.18 53.18
C THR A 39 14.66 -18.45 51.81
N LEU A 40 14.16 -19.62 51.54
CA LEU A 40 13.38 -19.95 50.37
C LEU A 40 12.04 -19.22 50.35
N ASP A 41 11.38 -19.11 51.50
CA ASP A 41 10.10 -18.40 51.61
C ASP A 41 10.26 -16.89 51.39
N TRP A 42 11.35 -16.27 51.88
CA TRP A 42 11.64 -14.87 51.61
C TRP A 42 11.96 -14.56 50.15
N VAL A 43 12.68 -15.43 49.49
CA VAL A 43 13.00 -15.29 48.05
C VAL A 43 11.73 -15.46 47.20
N ALA A 44 10.86 -16.41 47.54
CA ALA A 44 9.58 -16.57 46.87
C ALA A 44 8.66 -15.35 47.02
N LEU A 45 8.60 -14.76 48.23
CA LEU A 45 7.85 -13.54 48.49
C LEU A 45 8.41 -12.34 47.71
N LEU A 46 9.73 -12.17 47.63
CA LEU A 46 10.35 -11.12 46.83
C LEU A 46 10.07 -11.28 45.34
N MET A 47 10.15 -12.48 44.81
CA MET A 47 9.83 -12.75 43.41
C MET A 47 8.35 -12.50 43.08
N LEU A 48 7.45 -12.90 43.99
CA LEU A 48 6.02 -12.61 43.85
C LEU A 48 5.74 -11.11 43.90
N GLY A 49 6.40 -10.35 44.80
CA GLY A 49 6.29 -8.89 44.89
C GLY A 49 6.81 -8.20 43.61
N LEU A 50 7.95 -8.67 43.06
CA LEU A 50 8.49 -8.15 41.82
C LEU A 50 7.53 -8.41 40.64
N PHE A 51 6.98 -9.61 40.56
CA PHE A 51 6.03 -9.96 39.50
C PHE A 51 4.74 -9.12 39.58
N LEU A 52 4.22 -8.94 40.79
CA LEU A 52 3.05 -8.08 41.00
C LEU A 52 3.34 -6.63 40.66
N GLY A 53 4.54 -6.13 40.97
CA GLY A 53 5.00 -4.78 40.62
C GLY A 53 5.07 -4.57 39.10
N ILE A 54 5.60 -5.54 38.35
CA ILE A 54 5.66 -5.50 36.90
C ILE A 54 4.24 -5.48 36.29
N LEU A 55 3.32 -6.29 36.82
CA LEU A 55 1.92 -6.30 36.36
C LEU A 55 1.21 -4.97 36.63
N LEU A 56 1.45 -4.34 37.75
CA LEU A 56 0.85 -3.03 38.05
C LEU A 56 1.41 -1.92 37.18
N VAL A 57 2.73 -1.91 36.94
CA VAL A 57 3.38 -0.92 36.06
C VAL A 57 2.92 -1.11 34.61
N SER A 58 2.89 -2.33 34.11
CA SER A 58 2.43 -2.61 32.74
C SER A 58 0.94 -2.32 32.54
N GLY A 59 0.10 -2.66 33.53
CA GLY A 59 -1.32 -2.31 33.54
C GLY A 59 -1.56 -0.79 33.57
N GLY A 60 -0.80 -0.08 34.40
CA GLY A 60 -0.83 1.39 34.47
C GLY A 60 -0.40 2.05 33.16
N PHE A 61 0.68 1.54 32.56
CA PHE A 61 1.16 2.04 31.26
C PHE A 61 0.15 1.77 30.13
N TYR A 62 -0.43 0.58 30.08
CA TYR A 62 -1.48 0.24 29.12
C TYR A 62 -2.72 1.13 29.30
N TYR A 63 -3.14 1.40 30.54
CA TYR A 63 -4.27 2.27 30.83
C TYR A 63 -3.99 3.73 30.44
N MET A 64 -2.78 4.25 30.70
CA MET A 64 -2.37 5.59 30.30
C MET A 64 -2.33 5.75 28.77
N THR A 65 -1.72 4.82 28.06
CA THR A 65 -1.66 4.84 26.58
C THR A 65 -3.06 4.77 25.97
N ARG A 66 -3.92 3.92 26.48
CA ARG A 66 -5.32 3.84 25.99
C ARG A 66 -6.08 5.15 26.26
N ARG A 67 -5.89 5.76 27.42
CA ARG A 67 -6.51 7.04 27.75
C ARG A 67 -5.99 8.21 26.91
N GLN A 68 -4.71 8.22 26.56
CA GLN A 68 -4.14 9.21 25.63
C GLN A 68 -4.69 9.05 24.21
N ILE A 69 -4.84 7.82 23.72
CA ILE A 69 -5.46 7.55 22.41
C ILE A 69 -6.91 8.02 22.39
N ASP A 70 -7.67 7.75 23.47
CA ASP A 70 -9.07 8.18 23.56
C ASP A 70 -9.20 9.73 23.72
N GLN A 71 -8.25 10.37 24.37
CA GLN A 71 -8.19 11.84 24.43
C GLN A 71 -7.83 12.46 23.09
N MET A 72 -6.83 11.93 22.37
CA MET A 72 -6.50 12.39 21.02
C MET A 72 -7.66 12.18 20.03
N LYS A 73 -8.43 11.10 20.17
CA LYS A 73 -9.65 10.89 19.38
C LYS A 73 -10.73 11.91 19.72
N ARG A 74 -10.91 12.26 20.99
CA ARG A 74 -11.89 13.28 21.44
C ARG A 74 -11.47 14.69 21.04
N GLU A 75 -10.19 15.03 21.12
CA GLU A 75 -9.68 16.32 20.65
C GLU A 75 -9.79 16.46 19.13
N LYS A 76 -9.53 15.39 18.36
CA LYS A 76 -9.77 15.39 16.92
C LYS A 76 -11.24 15.59 16.56
N VAL A 77 -12.17 15.04 17.35
CA VAL A 77 -13.62 15.22 17.14
C VAL A 77 -14.10 16.61 17.57
N LEU A 78 -13.51 17.19 18.62
CA LEU A 78 -13.86 18.52 19.12
C LEU A 78 -13.16 19.68 18.40
N SER A 79 -12.01 19.43 17.78
CA SER A 79 -11.28 20.41 16.97
C SER A 79 -11.65 20.36 15.48
N GLN A 80 -12.60 19.51 15.08
CA GLN A 80 -13.16 19.59 13.75
C GLN A 80 -14.01 20.89 13.66
N PRO A 81 -13.67 21.80 12.75
CA PRO A 81 -14.54 22.94 12.46
C PRO A 81 -15.91 22.44 12.00
N PRO A 82 -16.98 23.27 12.12
CA PRO A 82 -18.33 22.88 11.70
C PRO A 82 -18.30 22.32 10.28
N LEU A 83 -19.06 21.26 10.04
CA LEU A 83 -19.08 20.44 8.83
C LEU A 83 -19.31 21.23 7.51
N GLU A 84 -19.67 22.50 7.59
CA GLU A 84 -19.96 23.36 6.45
C GLU A 84 -18.72 23.97 5.78
N ASP A 85 -17.55 23.97 6.43
CA ASP A 85 -16.32 24.62 5.88
C ASP A 85 -15.24 23.65 5.37
N LEU A 86 -15.48 22.34 5.42
CA LEU A 86 -14.51 21.31 4.99
C LEU A 86 -14.99 20.49 3.79
N ILE A 87 -15.34 21.20 2.71
CA ILE A 87 -15.27 20.54 1.40
C ILE A 87 -13.79 20.51 1.02
N PRO A 88 -13.11 19.33 0.98
CA PRO A 88 -11.73 19.29 0.54
C PRO A 88 -11.64 19.94 -0.83
N SER A 89 -10.74 20.91 -0.96
CA SER A 89 -10.57 21.66 -2.20
C SER A 89 -10.06 20.77 -3.34
N SER A 90 -9.43 19.65 -3.01
CA SER A 90 -8.99 18.60 -3.93
C SER A 90 -8.74 17.31 -3.14
N LEU A 91 -8.86 16.16 -3.81
CA LEU A 91 -8.36 14.88 -3.32
C LEU A 91 -6.93 14.69 -3.81
N ASP A 92 -6.10 14.07 -2.98
CA ASP A 92 -4.77 13.66 -3.41
C ASP A 92 -4.89 12.62 -4.54
N LEU A 93 -3.95 12.68 -5.48
CA LEU A 93 -3.91 11.69 -6.56
C LEU A 93 -3.54 10.32 -5.96
N PRO A 94 -4.38 9.29 -6.11
CA PRO A 94 -4.05 7.96 -5.60
C PRO A 94 -2.88 7.37 -6.39
N GLU A 95 -2.08 6.52 -5.74
CA GLU A 95 -0.98 5.82 -6.39
C GLU A 95 -1.48 4.86 -7.48
N GLN A 96 -2.69 4.30 -7.29
CA GLN A 96 -3.31 3.43 -8.28
C GLN A 96 -4.84 3.52 -8.25
N TRP A 97 -5.45 3.43 -9.43
CA TRP A 97 -6.91 3.42 -9.56
C TRP A 97 -7.38 2.73 -10.83
N LEU A 98 -8.63 2.24 -10.77
CA LEU A 98 -9.41 1.86 -11.95
C LEU A 98 -10.43 2.95 -12.28
N ALA A 99 -10.67 3.16 -13.56
CA ALA A 99 -11.83 3.88 -14.06
C ALA A 99 -12.67 2.90 -14.90
N ILE A 100 -13.90 2.64 -14.45
CA ILE A 100 -14.82 1.67 -15.07
C ILE A 100 -15.99 2.42 -15.66
N ARG A 101 -16.25 2.25 -16.96
CA ARG A 101 -17.38 2.91 -17.62
C ARG A 101 -18.68 2.20 -17.26
N SER A 102 -19.31 2.64 -16.18
CA SER A 102 -20.54 2.07 -15.63
C SER A 102 -21.29 3.09 -14.79
N SER A 103 -22.59 2.91 -14.64
CA SER A 103 -23.41 3.58 -13.63
C SER A 103 -23.89 2.61 -12.55
N ASN A 104 -23.57 1.33 -12.64
CA ASN A 104 -24.02 0.29 -11.73
C ASN A 104 -22.92 -0.08 -10.73
N VAL A 105 -22.93 0.58 -9.55
CA VAL A 105 -21.98 0.33 -8.46
C VAL A 105 -22.07 -1.10 -7.94
N ALA A 106 -23.29 -1.68 -7.88
CA ALA A 106 -23.48 -3.05 -7.40
C ALA A 106 -22.79 -4.08 -8.30
N ALA A 107 -22.87 -3.91 -9.63
CA ALA A 107 -22.18 -4.79 -10.58
C ALA A 107 -20.66 -4.68 -10.45
N VAL A 108 -20.12 -3.48 -10.18
CA VAL A 108 -18.68 -3.28 -9.93
C VAL A 108 -18.28 -3.97 -8.63
N GLN A 109 -19.05 -3.79 -7.55
CA GLN A 109 -18.82 -4.44 -6.26
C GLN A 109 -18.82 -5.97 -6.39
N GLU A 110 -19.82 -6.53 -7.07
CA GLU A 110 -19.94 -7.98 -7.28
C GLU A 110 -18.76 -8.53 -8.12
N THR A 111 -18.40 -7.81 -9.20
CA THR A 111 -17.30 -8.25 -10.08
C THR A 111 -15.94 -8.24 -9.37
N LEU A 112 -15.73 -7.26 -8.49
CA LEU A 112 -14.52 -7.19 -7.66
C LEU A 112 -14.55 -8.18 -6.49
N GLY A 113 -15.69 -8.81 -6.19
CA GLY A 113 -15.80 -9.70 -5.02
C GLY A 113 -15.67 -8.97 -3.69
N LEU A 114 -16.08 -7.69 -3.64
CA LEU A 114 -15.92 -6.87 -2.44
C LEU A 114 -16.82 -7.37 -1.31
N SER A 115 -16.22 -7.75 -0.19
CA SER A 115 -16.90 -8.21 1.03
C SER A 115 -17.02 -7.09 2.06
N ASN A 116 -17.93 -7.26 3.02
CA ASN A 116 -18.18 -6.32 4.12
C ASN A 116 -18.36 -4.87 3.66
N PRO A 117 -19.22 -4.59 2.67
CA PRO A 117 -19.34 -3.25 2.11
C PRO A 117 -19.91 -2.27 3.15
N ARG A 118 -19.28 -1.10 3.26
CA ARG A 118 -19.72 0.00 4.14
C ARG A 118 -19.73 1.30 3.37
N ARG A 119 -20.68 2.17 3.69
CA ARG A 119 -20.69 3.53 3.16
C ARG A 119 -19.44 4.28 3.61
N CYS A 120 -18.84 5.04 2.70
CA CYS A 120 -17.60 5.74 2.92
C CYS A 120 -17.63 7.09 2.20
N SER A 121 -17.13 8.13 2.86
CA SER A 121 -16.91 9.42 2.20
C SER A 121 -15.82 9.29 1.12
N TRP A 122 -15.73 10.26 0.23
CA TRP A 122 -14.64 10.31 -0.75
C TRP A 122 -13.28 10.50 -0.08
N GLU A 123 -13.22 11.37 0.92
CA GLU A 123 -12.01 11.65 1.68
C GLU A 123 -11.48 10.39 2.38
N ASP A 124 -12.34 9.72 3.16
CA ASP A 124 -11.97 8.47 3.82
C ASP A 124 -11.64 7.36 2.80
N GLY A 125 -12.33 7.34 1.66
CA GLY A 125 -12.13 6.39 0.59
C GLY A 125 -10.77 6.54 -0.10
N PHE A 126 -10.32 7.77 -0.32
CA PHE A 126 -9.01 8.05 -0.91
C PHE A 126 -7.86 7.95 0.11
N ALA A 127 -8.16 8.14 1.40
CA ALA A 127 -7.21 7.94 2.50
C ALA A 127 -7.17 6.48 3.00
N ILE A 128 -7.78 5.55 2.26
CA ILE A 128 -7.86 4.14 2.69
C ILE A 128 -6.45 3.57 2.86
N SER A 129 -6.23 2.97 4.03
CA SER A 129 -5.03 2.20 4.37
C SER A 129 -5.41 0.77 4.73
N GLY A 130 -4.52 -0.18 4.44
CA GLY A 130 -4.74 -1.62 4.67
C GLY A 130 -4.79 -2.40 3.37
N VAL A 131 -3.94 -3.41 3.27
CA VAL A 131 -3.55 -4.13 2.04
C VAL A 131 -4.74 -4.71 1.27
N GLU A 132 -5.85 -5.03 1.94
CA GLU A 132 -6.99 -5.73 1.32
C GLU A 132 -8.22 -4.82 1.10
N ARG A 133 -8.05 -3.50 1.12
CA ARG A 133 -9.20 -2.59 1.06
C ARG A 133 -9.29 -1.82 -0.24
N LEU A 134 -10.54 -1.65 -0.71
CA LEU A 134 -10.89 -0.83 -1.86
C LEU A 134 -12.00 0.15 -1.51
N PHE A 135 -11.97 1.27 -2.19
CA PHE A 135 -13.06 2.24 -2.26
C PHE A 135 -13.64 2.22 -3.68
N ILE A 136 -14.96 2.14 -3.79
CA ILE A 136 -15.70 2.25 -5.05
C ILE A 136 -16.52 3.54 -4.97
N SER A 137 -16.26 4.45 -5.90
CA SER A 137 -16.99 5.73 -5.96
C SER A 137 -18.42 5.57 -6.47
N PRO A 138 -19.30 6.53 -6.20
CA PRO A 138 -20.50 6.69 -7.00
C PRO A 138 -20.15 7.07 -8.43
N PRO A 139 -21.06 6.90 -9.39
CA PRO A 139 -20.82 7.24 -10.79
C PRO A 139 -20.59 8.75 -10.97
N VAL A 140 -19.50 9.11 -11.65
CA VAL A 140 -19.17 10.49 -12.04
C VAL A 140 -19.02 10.54 -13.55
N LYS A 141 -19.86 11.32 -14.24
CA LYS A 141 -19.84 11.45 -15.72
C LYS A 141 -19.85 10.09 -16.45
N GLY A 142 -20.54 9.08 -15.88
CA GLY A 142 -20.63 7.74 -16.45
C GLY A 142 -19.46 6.82 -16.16
N TRP A 143 -18.57 7.20 -15.25
CA TRP A 143 -17.45 6.40 -14.78
C TRP A 143 -17.55 6.16 -13.28
N ILE A 144 -17.12 4.99 -12.85
CA ILE A 144 -16.91 4.62 -11.45
C ILE A 144 -15.41 4.48 -11.22
N LEU A 145 -14.89 5.18 -10.21
CA LEU A 145 -13.51 5.03 -9.76
C LEU A 145 -13.42 3.95 -8.70
N VAL A 146 -12.38 3.13 -8.79
CA VAL A 146 -12.01 2.18 -7.74
C VAL A 146 -10.59 2.52 -7.32
N VAL A 147 -10.40 2.74 -6.03
CA VAL A 147 -9.12 3.19 -5.45
C VAL A 147 -8.80 2.33 -4.25
N GLY A 148 -7.55 2.04 -4.04
CA GLY A 148 -7.07 1.41 -2.82
C GLY A 148 -5.93 0.42 -3.04
N PRO A 149 -5.23 0.08 -1.96
CA PRO A 149 -4.02 -0.74 -2.02
C PRO A 149 -4.26 -2.21 -2.40
N ALA A 150 -5.51 -2.68 -2.40
CA ALA A 150 -5.85 -4.03 -2.87
C ALA A 150 -5.88 -4.16 -4.41
N LEU A 151 -5.67 -3.07 -5.16
CA LEU A 151 -5.48 -3.17 -6.61
C LEU A 151 -4.12 -3.81 -6.91
N PRO A 152 -3.99 -4.55 -8.03
CA PRO A 152 -2.72 -5.16 -8.39
C PRO A 152 -1.64 -4.12 -8.68
N ALA A 153 -0.43 -4.37 -8.18
CA ALA A 153 0.74 -3.53 -8.42
C ALA A 153 1.55 -4.13 -9.59
N PRO A 154 1.69 -3.41 -10.72
CA PRO A 154 2.42 -3.93 -11.89
C PRO A 154 3.90 -4.21 -11.61
N GLU A 155 4.50 -3.53 -10.61
CA GLU A 155 5.85 -3.75 -10.15
C GLU A 155 6.04 -5.07 -9.41
N GLU A 156 4.99 -5.64 -8.83
CA GLU A 156 5.02 -6.90 -8.11
C GLU A 156 4.73 -8.08 -9.06
N ASP A 157 3.66 -7.97 -9.85
CA ASP A 157 3.23 -9.02 -10.78
C ASP A 157 2.42 -8.43 -11.94
N VAL A 158 3.07 -8.26 -13.08
CA VAL A 158 2.44 -7.73 -14.29
C VAL A 158 1.45 -8.70 -14.91
N ASP A 159 1.67 -10.01 -14.79
CA ASP A 159 0.77 -11.03 -15.33
C ASP A 159 -0.52 -11.09 -14.52
N PHE A 160 -0.42 -11.01 -13.19
CA PHE A 160 -1.59 -10.88 -12.34
C PHE A 160 -2.39 -9.60 -12.67
N CYS A 161 -1.70 -8.47 -12.86
CA CYS A 161 -2.34 -7.22 -13.28
C CYS A 161 -3.07 -7.38 -14.64
N PHE A 162 -2.46 -8.04 -15.63
CA PHE A 162 -3.08 -8.34 -16.91
C PHE A 162 -4.35 -9.20 -16.75
N HIS A 163 -4.27 -10.30 -16.00
CA HIS A 163 -5.40 -11.20 -15.79
C HIS A 163 -6.54 -10.51 -15.04
N PHE A 164 -6.22 -9.75 -13.99
CA PHE A 164 -7.18 -8.98 -13.23
C PHE A 164 -7.94 -7.99 -14.12
N ILE A 165 -7.24 -7.13 -14.86
CA ILE A 165 -7.86 -6.12 -15.74
C ILE A 165 -8.68 -6.78 -16.86
N SER A 166 -8.17 -7.85 -17.46
CA SER A 166 -8.88 -8.60 -18.47
C SER A 166 -10.18 -9.21 -17.93
N HIS A 167 -10.12 -9.79 -16.71
CA HIS A 167 -11.30 -10.34 -16.04
C HIS A 167 -12.36 -9.27 -15.75
N ILE A 168 -11.95 -8.14 -15.16
CA ILE A 168 -12.86 -7.03 -14.85
C ILE A 168 -13.48 -6.47 -16.13
N SER A 169 -12.69 -6.25 -17.17
CA SER A 169 -13.19 -5.71 -18.44
C SER A 169 -14.11 -6.69 -19.19
N LYS A 170 -13.92 -7.99 -19.04
CA LYS A 170 -14.82 -9.01 -19.62
C LYS A 170 -16.24 -8.91 -19.04
N ARG A 171 -16.36 -8.56 -17.75
CA ARG A 171 -17.66 -8.47 -17.07
C ARG A 171 -18.28 -7.07 -17.15
N LEU A 172 -17.46 -6.02 -17.09
CA LEU A 172 -17.91 -4.63 -16.97
C LEU A 172 -17.74 -3.81 -18.26
N GLY A 173 -17.11 -4.38 -19.28
CA GLY A 173 -16.90 -3.70 -20.56
C GLY A 173 -15.63 -2.85 -20.58
N HIS A 174 -15.76 -1.51 -20.60
CA HIS A 174 -14.63 -0.62 -20.73
C HIS A 174 -14.01 -0.31 -19.38
N VAL A 175 -12.75 -0.66 -19.21
CA VAL A 175 -11.96 -0.49 -18.00
C VAL A 175 -10.63 0.16 -18.32
N GLN A 176 -10.19 1.05 -17.47
CA GLN A 176 -8.87 1.67 -17.52
C GLN A 176 -8.21 1.51 -16.16
N PHE A 177 -6.92 1.26 -16.15
CA PHE A 177 -6.12 1.15 -14.96
C PHE A 177 -4.93 2.10 -15.05
N PHE A 178 -4.61 2.73 -13.94
CA PHE A 178 -3.47 3.61 -13.82
C PHE A 178 -2.74 3.33 -12.51
N SER A 179 -1.42 3.36 -12.56
CA SER A 179 -0.56 3.28 -11.39
C SER A 179 0.60 4.24 -11.55
N LEU A 180 1.02 4.87 -10.47
CA LEU A 180 2.17 5.77 -10.45
C LEU A 180 2.87 5.74 -9.09
N ASN A 181 4.20 5.69 -9.13
CA ASN A 181 5.06 5.91 -7.98
C ASN A 181 6.10 6.97 -8.36
N SER A 182 5.84 8.22 -7.95
CA SER A 182 6.68 9.36 -8.33
C SER A 182 8.08 9.28 -7.74
N ALA A 183 8.26 8.60 -6.61
CA ALA A 183 9.57 8.47 -5.95
C ALA A 183 10.52 7.56 -6.74
N LEU A 184 9.97 6.51 -7.36
CA LEU A 184 10.72 5.53 -8.17
C LEU A 184 10.59 5.79 -9.68
N SER A 185 9.81 6.78 -10.10
CA SER A 185 9.44 7.02 -11.51
C SER A 185 8.78 5.80 -12.17
N HIS A 186 8.14 4.93 -11.37
CA HIS A 186 7.35 3.82 -11.87
C HIS A 186 5.98 4.31 -12.32
N HIS A 187 5.49 3.75 -13.40
CA HIS A 187 4.20 4.15 -13.94
C HIS A 187 3.59 3.05 -14.81
N CYS A 188 2.25 3.00 -14.79
CA CYS A 188 1.50 2.09 -15.65
C CYS A 188 0.19 2.74 -16.09
N TRP A 189 -0.21 2.47 -17.33
CA TRP A 189 -1.54 2.77 -17.82
C TRP A 189 -2.04 1.64 -18.73
N VAL A 190 -3.29 1.27 -18.53
CA VAL A 190 -3.92 0.19 -19.30
C VAL A 190 -5.31 0.62 -19.74
N ARG A 191 -5.70 0.28 -20.96
CA ARG A 191 -7.05 0.36 -21.47
C ARG A 191 -7.48 -0.99 -21.98
N ALA A 192 -8.60 -1.49 -21.45
CA ALA A 192 -9.16 -2.77 -21.81
C ALA A 192 -10.67 -2.65 -22.12
N HIS A 193 -11.15 -3.48 -23.03
CA HIS A 193 -12.55 -3.54 -23.41
C HIS A 193 -12.96 -4.99 -23.65
N THR A 194 -14.06 -5.41 -22.99
CA THR A 194 -14.67 -6.75 -23.13
C THR A 194 -13.70 -7.91 -23.02
N GLY A 195 -12.78 -7.84 -22.04
CA GLY A 195 -11.78 -8.88 -21.75
C GLY A 195 -10.51 -8.78 -22.59
N ARG A 196 -10.37 -7.77 -23.43
CA ARG A 196 -9.20 -7.58 -24.28
C ARG A 196 -8.46 -6.29 -23.91
N VAL A 197 -7.17 -6.41 -23.62
CA VAL A 197 -6.30 -5.25 -23.46
C VAL A 197 -6.01 -4.64 -24.83
N GLU A 198 -6.43 -3.40 -25.03
CA GLU A 198 -6.24 -2.64 -26.28
C GLU A 198 -4.92 -1.88 -26.25
N ARG A 199 -4.57 -1.33 -25.09
CA ARG A 199 -3.33 -0.61 -24.86
C ARG A 199 -2.86 -0.82 -23.43
N ALA A 200 -1.56 -1.10 -23.27
CA ALA A 200 -0.91 -1.15 -21.97
C ALA A 200 0.54 -0.69 -22.09
N TYR A 201 1.01 0.00 -21.08
CA TYR A 201 2.42 0.27 -20.84
C TYR A 201 2.68 0.28 -19.34
N ALA A 202 3.73 -0.43 -18.90
CA ALA A 202 4.22 -0.42 -17.54
C ALA A 202 5.74 -0.31 -17.52
N TRP A 203 6.24 0.63 -16.73
CA TRP A 203 7.65 0.88 -16.48
C TRP A 203 7.93 0.81 -14.98
N CYS A 204 8.84 -0.08 -14.57
CA CYS A 204 9.27 -0.28 -13.19
C CYS A 204 10.81 -0.42 -13.13
N GLY A 205 11.53 0.61 -13.65
CA GLY A 205 12.98 0.53 -13.84
C GLY A 205 13.40 -0.12 -15.17
N GLU A 206 12.52 -0.92 -15.73
CA GLU A 206 12.57 -1.51 -17.08
C GLU A 206 11.15 -1.65 -17.63
N THR A 207 11.00 -1.91 -18.93
CA THR A 207 9.69 -2.13 -19.55
C THR A 207 9.13 -3.50 -19.18
N GLN A 208 8.16 -3.51 -18.27
CA GLN A 208 7.45 -4.73 -17.84
C GLN A 208 6.30 -5.09 -18.79
N TRP A 209 5.63 -4.08 -19.37
CA TRP A 209 4.51 -4.31 -20.26
C TRP A 209 4.46 -3.25 -21.36
N ASN A 210 4.38 -3.65 -22.61
CA ASN A 210 4.18 -2.76 -23.73
C ASN A 210 3.33 -3.46 -24.80
N GLN A 211 2.02 -3.19 -24.79
CA GLN A 211 1.04 -3.84 -25.66
C GLN A 211 0.19 -2.80 -26.37
N GLY A 212 -0.15 -3.06 -27.61
CA GLY A 212 -0.99 -2.21 -28.44
C GLY A 212 -0.25 -1.01 -29.03
N LYS A 213 -0.97 -0.21 -29.82
CA LYS A 213 -0.42 1.00 -30.43
C LYS A 213 -0.53 2.17 -29.47
N ILE A 214 0.45 3.07 -29.49
CA ILE A 214 0.42 4.36 -28.81
C ILE A 214 -0.84 5.12 -29.25
N THR A 215 -1.58 5.62 -28.29
CA THR A 215 -2.82 6.37 -28.56
C THR A 215 -2.53 7.81 -28.94
N PRO A 216 -3.47 8.49 -29.62
CA PRO A 216 -3.32 9.93 -29.91
C PRO A 216 -3.12 10.78 -28.66
N GLU A 217 -3.77 10.41 -27.55
CA GLU A 217 -3.67 11.11 -26.26
C GLU A 217 -2.27 10.99 -25.67
N GLU A 218 -1.66 9.77 -25.70
CA GLU A 218 -0.28 9.54 -25.28
C GLU A 218 0.68 10.39 -26.13
N SER A 219 0.47 10.42 -27.45
CA SER A 219 1.30 11.20 -28.38
C SER A 219 1.20 12.71 -28.12
N VAL A 220 -0.01 13.23 -27.88
CA VAL A 220 -0.22 14.66 -27.58
C VAL A 220 0.42 15.07 -26.26
N LEU A 221 0.47 14.16 -25.28
CA LEU A 221 1.12 14.38 -24.00
C LEU A 221 2.64 14.17 -24.06
N GLY A 222 3.19 13.76 -25.21
CA GLY A 222 4.62 13.48 -25.36
C GLY A 222 5.08 12.30 -24.48
N MET A 223 4.18 11.34 -24.22
CA MET A 223 4.51 10.16 -23.44
C MET A 223 5.37 9.20 -24.28
N GLU A 224 6.43 8.70 -23.68
CA GLU A 224 7.42 7.84 -24.34
C GLU A 224 7.35 6.44 -23.77
N CYS A 225 7.34 5.44 -24.65
CA CYS A 225 7.27 4.02 -24.29
C CYS A 225 8.51 3.31 -24.80
N HIS A 226 9.32 2.85 -23.86
CA HIS A 226 10.53 2.07 -24.18
C HIS A 226 10.17 0.65 -24.57
N LYS A 227 11.11 -0.03 -25.25
CA LYS A 227 10.94 -1.41 -25.68
C LYS A 227 11.27 -2.37 -24.52
N TYR A 228 10.82 -3.60 -24.65
CA TYR A 228 11.28 -4.67 -23.76
C TYR A 228 12.81 -4.81 -23.84
N GLY A 229 13.44 -4.93 -22.70
CA GLY A 229 14.89 -5.00 -22.54
C GLY A 229 15.57 -3.65 -22.36
N ASP A 230 14.88 -2.53 -22.60
CA ASP A 230 15.38 -1.21 -22.20
C ASP A 230 15.28 -1.08 -20.68
N SER A 231 16.41 -0.79 -20.02
CA SER A 231 16.49 -0.56 -18.58
C SER A 231 16.95 0.87 -18.27
N ILE A 232 16.72 1.33 -17.05
CA ILE A 232 17.12 2.68 -16.63
C ILE A 232 18.65 2.90 -16.76
N GLU A 233 19.43 1.83 -16.67
CA GLU A 233 20.90 1.87 -16.78
C GLU A 233 21.37 2.19 -18.21
N ASP A 234 20.55 1.85 -19.21
CA ASP A 234 20.84 2.06 -20.63
C ASP A 234 20.38 3.43 -21.13
N LEU A 235 19.60 4.17 -20.32
CA LEU A 235 18.99 5.44 -20.73
C LEU A 235 19.92 6.61 -20.49
N ASP A 236 19.94 7.54 -21.44
CA ASP A 236 20.58 8.83 -21.28
C ASP A 236 19.75 9.79 -20.39
N PHE A 237 20.37 10.91 -19.97
CA PHE A 237 19.72 11.89 -19.10
C PHE A 237 18.40 12.45 -19.69
N GLN A 238 18.32 12.60 -21.01
CA GLN A 238 17.11 13.12 -21.64
C GLN A 238 15.98 12.07 -21.61
N GLN A 239 16.31 10.82 -21.82
CA GLN A 239 15.35 9.71 -21.75
C GLN A 239 14.82 9.52 -20.33
N VAL A 240 15.67 9.61 -19.30
CA VAL A 240 15.25 9.60 -17.88
C VAL A 240 14.29 10.76 -17.58
N ASN A 241 14.57 11.97 -18.07
CA ASN A 241 13.66 13.11 -17.92
C ASN A 241 12.31 12.87 -18.59
N ARG A 242 12.27 12.18 -19.71
CA ARG A 242 11.00 11.83 -20.40
C ARG A 242 10.20 10.80 -19.64
N LEU A 243 10.85 9.85 -18.96
CA LEU A 243 10.18 8.92 -18.05
C LEU A 243 9.52 9.65 -16.87
N ASN A 244 10.21 10.63 -16.30
CA ASN A 244 9.64 11.48 -15.27
C ASN A 244 8.43 12.27 -15.78
N ASN A 245 8.47 12.73 -17.05
CA ASN A 245 7.31 13.35 -17.70
C ASN A 245 6.14 12.38 -17.86
N ASN A 246 6.39 11.10 -18.15
CA ASN A 246 5.33 10.11 -18.19
C ASN A 246 4.58 10.05 -16.87
N THR A 247 5.32 9.90 -15.75
CA THR A 247 4.73 9.85 -14.40
C THR A 247 3.90 11.11 -14.10
N ALA A 248 4.41 12.30 -14.44
CA ALA A 248 3.70 13.56 -14.26
C ALA A 248 2.44 13.69 -15.15
N ASN A 249 2.42 13.04 -16.31
CA ASN A 249 1.33 13.14 -17.29
C ASN A 249 0.24 12.06 -17.13
N ILE A 250 0.40 11.05 -16.26
CA ILE A 250 -0.61 10.01 -16.06
C ILE A 250 -1.98 10.60 -15.71
N SER A 251 -2.04 11.57 -14.82
CA SER A 251 -3.29 12.22 -14.43
C SER A 251 -3.98 12.94 -15.60
N GLN A 252 -3.19 13.53 -16.50
CA GLN A 252 -3.70 14.15 -17.72
C GLN A 252 -4.15 13.11 -18.75
N LEU A 253 -3.44 11.98 -18.86
CA LEU A 253 -3.87 10.87 -19.69
C LEU A 253 -5.21 10.30 -19.19
N ALA A 254 -5.33 10.10 -17.88
CA ALA A 254 -6.59 9.67 -17.25
C ALA A 254 -7.74 10.65 -17.53
N ALA A 255 -7.50 11.97 -17.44
CA ALA A 255 -8.48 12.98 -17.78
C ALA A 255 -8.97 12.90 -19.24
N ARG A 256 -8.07 12.54 -20.17
CA ARG A 256 -8.39 12.39 -21.60
C ARG A 256 -9.13 11.09 -21.90
N TRP A 257 -8.78 10.02 -21.21
CA TRP A 257 -9.40 8.73 -21.42
C TRP A 257 -10.70 8.56 -20.63
N SER A 258 -10.78 9.11 -19.40
CA SER A 258 -11.93 9.00 -18.49
C SER A 258 -12.03 10.15 -17.49
N LEU A 259 -11.42 9.98 -16.33
CA LEU A 259 -11.46 10.92 -15.20
C LEU A 259 -10.07 11.05 -14.57
N ASN A 260 -9.67 12.28 -14.28
CA ASN A 260 -8.56 12.54 -13.36
C ASN A 260 -9.10 12.60 -11.92
N PRO A 261 -8.71 11.68 -11.03
CA PRO A 261 -9.18 11.67 -9.64
C PRO A 261 -8.88 12.98 -8.89
N ALA A 262 -7.71 13.59 -9.12
CA ALA A 262 -7.31 14.84 -8.46
C ALA A 262 -8.02 16.10 -9.00
N ALA A 263 -8.69 16.01 -10.15
CA ALA A 263 -9.38 17.14 -10.78
C ALA A 263 -10.91 17.02 -10.73
N LEU A 264 -11.42 16.19 -9.82
CA LEU A 264 -12.87 16.08 -9.61
C LEU A 264 -13.40 17.32 -8.90
N ASN A 265 -14.65 17.71 -9.25
CA ASN A 265 -15.31 18.85 -8.61
C ASN A 265 -15.59 18.55 -7.13
N PRO A 266 -15.14 19.40 -6.18
CA PRO A 266 -15.38 19.24 -4.75
C PRO A 266 -16.87 19.09 -4.38
N GLU A 267 -17.78 19.69 -5.13
CA GLU A 267 -19.21 19.54 -4.89
C GLU A 267 -19.73 18.07 -4.99
N ILE A 268 -19.03 17.22 -5.76
CA ILE A 268 -19.36 15.81 -5.89
C ILE A 268 -19.09 15.08 -4.57
N PHE A 269 -18.03 15.46 -3.87
CA PHE A 269 -17.63 14.84 -2.60
C PHE A 269 -18.64 15.11 -1.49
N ALA A 270 -19.18 16.34 -1.45
CA ALA A 270 -20.16 16.73 -0.45
C ALA A 270 -21.54 16.08 -0.67
N LYS A 271 -21.89 15.78 -1.93
CA LYS A 271 -23.25 15.34 -2.31
C LYS A 271 -23.40 13.83 -2.44
N SER A 272 -22.30 13.07 -2.44
CA SER A 272 -22.33 11.64 -2.73
C SER A 272 -21.34 10.87 -1.88
N VAL A 273 -21.70 9.62 -1.58
CA VAL A 273 -20.86 8.69 -0.82
C VAL A 273 -20.62 7.43 -1.64
N GLY A 274 -19.41 6.88 -1.53
CA GLY A 274 -19.07 5.59 -2.10
C GLY A 274 -19.25 4.45 -1.12
N ILE A 275 -18.65 3.34 -1.47
CA ILE A 275 -18.59 2.15 -0.60
C ILE A 275 -17.13 1.70 -0.48
N THR A 276 -16.75 1.26 0.71
CA THR A 276 -15.49 0.58 0.96
C THR A 276 -15.75 -0.84 1.41
N GLY A 277 -14.81 -1.74 1.13
CA GLY A 277 -14.87 -3.12 1.58
C GLY A 277 -13.52 -3.79 1.42
N GLU A 278 -13.48 -5.08 1.70
CA GLU A 278 -12.28 -5.89 1.66
C GLU A 278 -12.32 -6.77 0.40
N LEU A 279 -11.21 -6.82 -0.32
CA LEU A 279 -11.00 -7.74 -1.42
C LEU A 279 -10.33 -8.99 -0.83
N PHE A 280 -11.07 -10.09 -0.71
CA PHE A 280 -10.43 -11.35 -0.37
C PHE A 280 -9.71 -11.90 -1.61
N PRO A 281 -8.49 -12.39 -1.47
CA PRO A 281 -7.87 -13.15 -2.55
C PRO A 281 -8.82 -14.29 -2.92
N ALA A 282 -9.08 -14.46 -4.21
CA ALA A 282 -9.85 -15.61 -4.69
C ALA A 282 -9.22 -16.87 -4.10
N PRO A 283 -10.02 -17.83 -3.55
CA PRO A 283 -9.45 -19.10 -3.11
C PRO A 283 -8.61 -19.64 -4.26
N SER A 284 -7.34 -19.91 -3.98
CA SER A 284 -6.43 -20.54 -4.93
C SER A 284 -7.14 -21.78 -5.47
N GLU A 285 -7.28 -21.89 -6.80
CA GLU A 285 -7.79 -23.11 -7.40
C GLU A 285 -6.98 -24.28 -6.83
N PRO A 286 -7.64 -25.36 -6.38
CA PRO A 286 -6.90 -26.52 -5.89
C PRO A 286 -5.99 -26.97 -7.03
N GLU A 287 -4.69 -27.05 -6.76
CA GLU A 287 -3.73 -27.69 -7.64
C GLU A 287 -4.29 -29.07 -7.97
N THR A 288 -4.71 -29.25 -9.19
CA THR A 288 -5.08 -30.59 -9.72
C THR A 288 -3.77 -31.35 -9.91
N ASP A 289 -3.48 -32.25 -8.96
CA ASP A 289 -2.42 -33.26 -9.06
C ASP A 289 -2.59 -34.14 -10.33
#